data_9de93851063876fc5078eb35dd987f77
#
_entry.id   9de93851063876fc5078eb35dd987f77
#
_cell.length_a   1.000
_cell.length_b   1.000
_cell.length_c   1.000
_cell.angle_alpha   90.00
_cell.angle_beta   90.00
_cell.angle_gamma   90.00
#
_symmetry.space_group_name_H-M   'P 1'
#
loop_
_entity.id
_entity.type
_entity.pdbx_description
1 polymer ?
#
loop_
_entity_poly.entity_id
_entity_poly.type
_entity_poly.pdbx_seq_one_letter_code
_entity_poly.pdbx_strand_id
1 'polypeptide(L)'
;MNNETFPRDILYDLTKWLDRREAYAIKGPRQSGKTTILKILQEKLKGKNVAFLNFEDPDILEAFETNPKEYIKSFIINNDKYYFLMDEYHYVENPGKNLKLLYDTFDKAKFIVTGSSSLELSGAMAKFLVGRVFFFELFSFNFHEFLTAKNTRLANVYKEKNNQVKEFLLNGTVRSAERDIFHKEFAQLLNEYLTFGGYPAVIKTQDFETKKTILKNIYDTYISKDIVEFLKISDAFKYRCIVRTLAALTGKLMNYNDLSTTCQSYYKETKRTISTLSETYIIKLIQPFHKKPITELKKNPKIYFLDLGLRNYIINNYNPLEKRTDTGAQVENFVFLCLRNNFPDKTINYWRTTAKAEVDFILRLNGELIPIEVKYQTFQKPKISRSLRSFIKTYKPQKTLIITKNFWSHEKIENSTIMFAPAHYI
;
A
#
# COMPACT_ATOMS: atom_id res chain seq x y z
N MET A 1 -16.43 -12.25 21.10
CA MET A 1 -16.00 -11.31 20.03
C MET A 1 -16.20 -12.04 18.70
N ASN A 2 -17.11 -11.58 17.87
CA ASN A 2 -17.34 -12.19 16.55
C ASN A 2 -16.05 -12.09 15.74
N ASN A 3 -15.47 -13.24 15.40
CA ASN A 3 -14.33 -13.35 14.49
C ASN A 3 -14.77 -13.08 13.02
N GLU A 4 -15.40 -11.92 12.78
CA GLU A 4 -15.72 -11.53 11.41
C GLU A 4 -14.41 -11.33 10.63
N THR A 5 -14.17 -12.23 9.70
CA THR A 5 -13.10 -12.10 8.72
C THR A 5 -13.67 -11.43 7.47
N PHE A 6 -13.06 -10.32 7.07
CA PHE A 6 -13.45 -9.64 5.83
C PHE A 6 -12.65 -10.18 4.64
N PRO A 7 -13.27 -10.31 3.47
CA PRO A 7 -12.56 -10.71 2.26
C PRO A 7 -11.49 -9.68 1.91
N ARG A 8 -10.36 -10.16 1.43
CA ARG A 8 -9.23 -9.34 0.98
C ARG A 8 -8.99 -9.57 -0.51
N ASP A 9 -8.72 -8.49 -1.24
CA ASP A 9 -8.53 -8.55 -2.69
C ASP A 9 -7.35 -9.48 -3.07
N ILE A 10 -6.30 -9.51 -2.26
CA ILE A 10 -5.14 -10.39 -2.45
C ILE A 10 -5.48 -11.89 -2.50
N LEU A 11 -6.59 -12.31 -1.89
CA LEU A 11 -7.03 -13.72 -1.89
C LEU A 11 -7.30 -14.24 -3.31
N TYR A 12 -7.71 -13.37 -4.22
CA TYR A 12 -7.89 -13.75 -5.61
C TYR A 12 -6.57 -14.21 -6.23
N ASP A 13 -5.52 -13.41 -6.06
CA ASP A 13 -4.19 -13.73 -6.62
C ASP A 13 -3.56 -14.93 -5.93
N LEU A 14 -3.67 -15.04 -4.60
CA LEU A 14 -3.16 -16.18 -3.85
C LEU A 14 -3.83 -17.49 -4.27
N THR A 15 -5.15 -17.49 -4.50
CA THR A 15 -5.87 -18.70 -4.92
C THR A 15 -5.62 -19.07 -6.38
N LYS A 16 -5.44 -18.11 -7.27
CA LYS A 16 -5.18 -18.31 -8.69
C LYS A 16 -3.93 -19.18 -8.96
N TRP A 17 -2.90 -19.02 -8.15
CA TRP A 17 -1.61 -19.67 -8.33
C TRP A 17 -1.31 -20.75 -7.29
N LEU A 18 -2.31 -21.14 -6.46
CA LEU A 18 -2.12 -22.02 -5.32
C LEU A 18 -1.62 -23.41 -5.70
N ASP A 19 -2.00 -23.88 -6.89
CA ASP A 19 -1.58 -25.20 -7.39
C ASP A 19 -0.17 -25.22 -7.98
N ARG A 20 0.43 -24.06 -8.22
CA ARG A 20 1.80 -23.97 -8.69
C ARG A 20 2.79 -24.34 -7.58
N ARG A 21 3.98 -24.84 -7.98
CA ARG A 21 5.01 -25.28 -7.06
C ARG A 21 5.66 -24.12 -6.28
N GLU A 22 5.81 -22.93 -6.90
CA GLU A 22 6.53 -21.82 -6.32
C GLU A 22 6.02 -21.48 -4.92
N ALA A 23 6.94 -21.27 -3.97
CA ALA A 23 6.58 -20.83 -2.62
C ALA A 23 5.94 -19.44 -2.65
N TYR A 24 5.13 -19.10 -1.66
CA TYR A 24 4.62 -17.76 -1.48
C TYR A 24 5.32 -17.07 -0.32
N ALA A 25 5.68 -15.82 -0.51
CA ALA A 25 6.13 -14.92 0.55
C ALA A 25 5.17 -13.72 0.65
N ILE A 26 4.31 -13.73 1.66
CA ILE A 26 3.34 -12.65 1.93
C ILE A 26 4.00 -11.68 2.91
N LYS A 27 4.36 -10.50 2.43
CA LYS A 27 5.00 -9.44 3.20
C LYS A 27 4.09 -8.22 3.35
N GLY A 28 4.32 -7.41 4.36
CA GLY A 28 3.52 -6.20 4.59
C GLY A 28 3.67 -5.69 6.02
N PRO A 29 3.14 -4.50 6.33
CA PRO A 29 3.28 -3.90 7.65
C PRO A 29 2.70 -4.81 8.74
N ARG A 30 3.14 -4.59 9.98
CA ARG A 30 2.52 -5.23 11.14
C ARG A 30 1.02 -4.90 11.19
N GLN A 31 0.22 -5.81 11.72
CA GLN A 31 -1.23 -5.66 11.87
C GLN A 31 -2.02 -5.45 10.55
N SER A 32 -1.41 -5.73 9.39
CA SER A 32 -2.12 -5.72 8.09
C SER A 32 -3.04 -6.93 7.88
N GLY A 33 -2.94 -7.95 8.74
CA GLY A 33 -3.78 -9.15 8.71
C GLY A 33 -3.13 -10.37 8.02
N LYS A 34 -1.80 -10.48 7.98
CA LYS A 34 -1.06 -11.61 7.37
C LYS A 34 -1.48 -12.96 7.97
N THR A 35 -1.46 -13.08 9.29
CA THR A 35 -1.95 -14.27 10.01
C THR A 35 -3.40 -14.60 9.66
N THR A 36 -4.26 -13.57 9.52
CA THR A 36 -5.66 -13.76 9.13
C THR A 36 -5.77 -14.33 7.72
N ILE A 37 -4.94 -13.87 6.78
CA ILE A 37 -4.91 -14.42 5.41
C ILE A 37 -4.51 -15.89 5.43
N LEU A 38 -3.51 -16.29 6.22
CA LEU A 38 -3.13 -17.70 6.35
C LEU A 38 -4.28 -18.54 6.93
N LYS A 39 -5.00 -18.03 7.94
CA LYS A 39 -6.19 -18.71 8.50
C LYS A 39 -7.31 -18.84 7.47
N ILE A 40 -7.57 -17.83 6.65
CA ILE A 40 -8.55 -17.91 5.55
C ILE A 40 -8.09 -18.95 4.50
N LEU A 41 -6.81 -19.00 4.17
CA LEU A 41 -6.28 -20.02 3.26
C LEU A 41 -6.40 -21.43 3.88
N GLN A 42 -6.15 -21.59 5.18
CA GLN A 42 -6.35 -22.84 5.89
C GLN A 42 -7.78 -23.35 5.78
N GLU A 43 -8.76 -22.49 6.00
CA GLU A 43 -10.18 -22.83 5.84
C GLU A 43 -10.53 -23.20 4.38
N LYS A 44 -9.99 -22.48 3.40
CA LYS A 44 -10.19 -22.79 1.98
C LYS A 44 -9.56 -24.11 1.56
N LEU A 45 -8.52 -24.55 2.24
CA LEU A 45 -7.82 -25.82 2.03
C LEU A 45 -8.37 -26.96 2.89
N LYS A 46 -9.51 -26.76 3.56
CA LYS A 46 -10.16 -27.80 4.37
C LYS A 46 -10.37 -29.08 3.56
N GLY A 47 -9.97 -30.22 4.15
CA GLY A 47 -9.98 -31.51 3.45
C GLY A 47 -8.71 -31.82 2.66
N LYS A 48 -7.70 -30.94 2.66
CA LYS A 48 -6.34 -31.18 2.15
C LYS A 48 -5.36 -31.32 3.31
N ASN A 49 -4.16 -31.80 3.02
CA ASN A 49 -3.09 -31.91 4.02
C ASN A 49 -2.49 -30.52 4.28
N VAL A 50 -2.83 -29.91 5.40
CA VAL A 50 -2.42 -28.54 5.78
C VAL A 50 -1.77 -28.56 7.14
N ALA A 51 -0.57 -28.00 7.26
CA ALA A 51 0.10 -27.71 8.52
C ALA A 51 0.21 -26.19 8.70
N PHE A 52 -0.21 -25.69 9.86
CA PHE A 52 -0.04 -24.28 10.25
C PHE A 52 1.06 -24.20 11.31
N LEU A 53 2.12 -23.47 11.02
CA LEU A 53 3.31 -23.30 11.85
C LEU A 53 3.47 -21.80 12.17
N ASN A 54 3.45 -21.44 13.45
CA ASN A 54 3.69 -20.06 13.89
C ASN A 54 5.08 -19.98 14.54
N PHE A 55 6.00 -19.32 13.88
CA PHE A 55 7.39 -19.17 14.35
C PHE A 55 7.59 -18.10 15.43
N GLU A 56 6.52 -17.43 15.86
CA GLU A 56 6.54 -16.65 17.11
C GLU A 56 6.53 -17.57 18.34
N ASP A 57 6.14 -18.84 18.18
CA ASP A 57 6.19 -19.88 19.20
C ASP A 57 7.63 -20.42 19.30
N PRO A 58 8.32 -20.27 20.47
CA PRO A 58 9.70 -20.68 20.62
C PRO A 58 9.91 -22.20 20.43
N ASP A 59 8.94 -23.04 20.84
CA ASP A 59 9.08 -24.49 20.74
C ASP A 59 9.05 -24.94 19.28
N ILE A 60 8.17 -24.31 18.46
CA ILE A 60 8.09 -24.56 17.02
C ILE A 60 9.37 -24.08 16.33
N LEU A 61 9.86 -22.89 16.72
CA LEU A 61 11.08 -22.30 16.15
C LEU A 61 12.30 -23.19 16.44
N GLU A 62 12.53 -23.58 17.68
CA GLU A 62 13.65 -24.42 18.10
C GLU A 62 13.62 -25.80 17.41
N ALA A 63 12.46 -26.46 17.39
CA ALA A 63 12.30 -27.73 16.73
C ALA A 63 12.58 -27.66 15.22
N PHE A 64 12.13 -26.58 14.57
CA PHE A 64 12.39 -26.35 13.15
C PHE A 64 13.87 -26.05 12.88
N GLU A 65 14.51 -25.19 13.66
CA GLU A 65 15.91 -24.76 13.45
C GLU A 65 16.90 -25.89 13.70
N THR A 66 16.58 -26.82 14.59
CA THR A 66 17.40 -28.01 14.84
C THR A 66 17.58 -28.83 13.56
N ASN A 67 16.53 -29.12 12.81
CA ASN A 67 16.60 -29.80 11.52
C ASN A 67 15.35 -29.50 10.68
N PRO A 68 15.36 -28.45 9.84
CA PRO A 68 14.20 -28.04 9.04
C PRO A 68 13.62 -29.14 8.14
N LYS A 69 14.48 -30.01 7.58
CA LYS A 69 14.05 -31.10 6.70
C LYS A 69 13.29 -32.19 7.45
N GLU A 70 13.85 -32.67 8.55
CA GLU A 70 13.20 -33.73 9.35
C GLU A 70 11.94 -33.20 10.03
N TYR A 71 11.94 -31.94 10.47
CA TYR A 71 10.77 -31.30 11.05
C TYR A 71 9.60 -31.25 10.03
N ILE A 72 9.84 -30.79 8.82
CA ILE A 72 8.79 -30.75 7.77
C ILE A 72 8.39 -32.17 7.33
N LYS A 73 9.35 -33.09 7.23
CA LYS A 73 9.09 -34.50 6.87
C LYS A 73 8.18 -35.19 7.88
N SER A 74 8.24 -34.85 9.16
CA SER A 74 7.39 -35.46 10.20
C SER A 74 5.89 -35.21 10.00
N PHE A 75 5.50 -34.19 9.24
CA PHE A 75 4.10 -33.92 8.86
C PHE A 75 3.64 -34.70 7.62
N ILE A 76 4.56 -35.24 6.81
CA ILE A 76 4.27 -35.89 5.53
C ILE A 76 4.08 -37.38 5.76
N ILE A 77 2.82 -37.82 5.74
CA ILE A 77 2.44 -39.22 6.02
C ILE A 77 2.36 -40.05 4.70
N ASN A 78 1.95 -39.38 3.63
CA ASN A 78 1.72 -40.05 2.33
C ASN A 78 2.33 -39.23 1.18
N ASN A 79 2.16 -39.70 -0.06
CA ASN A 79 2.72 -39.06 -1.27
C ASN A 79 1.76 -38.01 -1.89
N ASP A 80 0.83 -37.44 -1.11
CA ASP A 80 -0.07 -36.41 -1.55
C ASP A 80 0.58 -35.02 -1.49
N LYS A 81 -0.17 -34.01 -1.95
CA LYS A 81 0.24 -32.60 -1.83
C LYS A 81 -0.01 -32.06 -0.44
N TYR A 82 1.01 -31.44 0.15
CA TYR A 82 0.96 -30.79 1.46
C TYR A 82 1.08 -29.28 1.34
N TYR A 83 0.38 -28.55 2.20
CA TYR A 83 0.42 -27.08 2.30
C TYR A 83 0.96 -26.70 3.67
N PHE A 84 2.09 -26.03 3.69
CA PHE A 84 2.72 -25.50 4.91
C PHE A 84 2.47 -23.99 4.99
N LEU A 85 1.62 -23.57 5.93
CA LEU A 85 1.30 -22.18 6.23
C LEU A 85 2.20 -21.73 7.38
N MET A 86 3.24 -20.99 7.07
CA MET A 86 4.33 -20.63 7.96
C MET A 86 4.20 -19.15 8.35
N ASP A 87 3.63 -18.87 9.51
CA ASP A 87 3.43 -17.50 10.00
C ASP A 87 4.67 -16.98 10.70
N GLU A 88 4.93 -15.66 10.55
CA GLU A 88 6.07 -14.93 11.11
C GLU A 88 7.43 -15.61 10.85
N TYR A 89 7.61 -16.14 9.64
CA TYR A 89 8.79 -16.90 9.21
C TYR A 89 10.11 -16.10 9.27
N HIS A 90 10.03 -14.80 9.48
CA HIS A 90 11.19 -13.94 9.66
C HIS A 90 11.94 -14.16 10.98
N TYR A 91 11.35 -14.87 11.97
CA TYR A 91 12.05 -15.29 13.18
C TYR A 91 13.06 -16.43 12.92
N VAL A 92 12.86 -17.18 11.85
CA VAL A 92 13.77 -18.28 11.48
C VAL A 92 15.15 -17.72 11.09
N GLU A 93 16.21 -18.34 11.62
CA GLU A 93 17.57 -18.01 11.22
C GLU A 93 17.82 -18.44 9.75
N ASN A 94 18.46 -17.58 8.97
CA ASN A 94 18.70 -17.83 7.54
C ASN A 94 17.45 -18.24 6.71
N PRO A 95 16.34 -17.48 6.79
CA PRO A 95 15.03 -17.92 6.26
C PRO A 95 15.05 -18.25 4.77
N GLY A 96 15.81 -17.49 3.97
CA GLY A 96 15.92 -17.75 2.53
C GLY A 96 16.64 -19.05 2.18
N LYS A 97 17.69 -19.39 2.94
CA LYS A 97 18.45 -20.66 2.75
C LYS A 97 17.60 -21.86 3.15
N ASN A 98 16.90 -21.76 4.29
CA ASN A 98 16.04 -22.83 4.78
C ASN A 98 14.84 -23.06 3.87
N LEU A 99 14.16 -22.00 3.41
CA LEU A 99 13.04 -22.16 2.48
C LEU A 99 13.48 -22.74 1.14
N LYS A 100 14.68 -22.37 0.64
CA LYS A 100 15.25 -22.99 -0.56
C LYS A 100 15.51 -24.49 -0.37
N LEU A 101 16.10 -24.86 0.76
CA LEU A 101 16.36 -26.26 1.10
C LEU A 101 15.06 -27.09 1.10
N LEU A 102 14.01 -26.56 1.73
CA LEU A 102 12.70 -27.23 1.78
C LEU A 102 12.06 -27.32 0.39
N TYR A 103 12.08 -26.22 -0.38
CA TYR A 103 11.56 -26.20 -1.75
C TYR A 103 12.27 -27.23 -2.65
N ASP A 104 13.60 -27.32 -2.57
CA ASP A 104 14.38 -28.24 -3.40
C ASP A 104 14.25 -29.72 -2.92
N THR A 105 13.82 -29.94 -1.65
CA THR A 105 13.68 -31.30 -1.07
C THR A 105 12.28 -31.88 -1.27
N PHE A 106 11.21 -31.05 -1.18
CA PHE A 106 9.84 -31.54 -1.14
C PHE A 106 9.03 -31.06 -2.36
N ASP A 107 9.03 -31.83 -3.44
CA ASP A 107 8.38 -31.46 -4.70
C ASP A 107 6.86 -31.29 -4.61
N LYS A 108 6.22 -32.03 -3.70
CA LYS A 108 4.77 -32.00 -3.49
C LYS A 108 4.35 -31.08 -2.32
N ALA A 109 5.28 -30.32 -1.75
CA ALA A 109 4.98 -29.36 -0.69
C ALA A 109 4.82 -27.94 -1.26
N LYS A 110 3.74 -27.27 -0.85
CA LYS A 110 3.50 -25.85 -1.09
C LYS A 110 3.83 -25.08 0.19
N PHE A 111 4.82 -24.23 0.13
CA PHE A 111 5.21 -23.36 1.24
C PHE A 111 4.62 -21.97 1.07
N ILE A 112 3.92 -21.48 2.08
CA ILE A 112 3.34 -20.13 2.14
C ILE A 112 3.83 -19.49 3.42
N VAL A 113 4.74 -18.54 3.31
CA VAL A 113 5.37 -17.88 4.45
C VAL A 113 4.89 -16.44 4.59
N THR A 114 4.79 -15.95 5.83
CA THR A 114 4.54 -14.54 6.11
C THR A 114 5.67 -13.90 6.90
N GLY A 115 5.76 -12.58 6.86
CA GLY A 115 6.67 -11.83 7.70
C GLY A 115 6.40 -10.33 7.67
N SER A 116 6.78 -9.67 8.76
CA SER A 116 6.40 -8.28 9.02
C SER A 116 7.35 -7.24 8.43
N SER A 117 8.57 -7.61 8.02
CA SER A 117 9.49 -6.66 7.40
C SER A 117 9.95 -7.11 6.02
N SER A 118 10.05 -6.16 5.10
CA SER A 118 10.64 -6.39 3.77
C SER A 118 12.16 -6.57 3.87
N LEU A 119 12.79 -6.01 4.91
CA LEU A 119 14.23 -6.05 5.13
C LEU A 119 14.73 -7.47 5.38
N GLU A 120 14.05 -8.22 6.24
CA GLU A 120 14.47 -9.57 6.63
C GLU A 120 14.04 -10.62 5.59
N LEU A 121 12.79 -10.54 5.11
CA LEU A 121 12.27 -11.52 4.16
C LEU A 121 12.74 -11.30 2.72
N SER A 122 12.76 -10.05 2.22
CA SER A 122 13.07 -9.84 0.80
C SER A 122 14.56 -9.92 0.48
N GLY A 123 15.42 -9.39 1.34
CA GLY A 123 16.87 -9.42 1.11
C GLY A 123 17.44 -10.83 1.17
N ALA A 124 17.09 -11.58 2.21
CA ALA A 124 17.55 -12.96 2.39
C ALA A 124 16.89 -13.93 1.41
N MET A 125 15.59 -13.79 1.15
CA MET A 125 14.88 -14.71 0.24
C MET A 125 15.17 -14.43 -1.22
N ALA A 126 15.25 -13.18 -1.67
CA ALA A 126 15.52 -12.85 -3.06
C ALA A 126 16.86 -13.42 -3.53
N LYS A 127 17.87 -13.46 -2.66
CA LYS A 127 19.20 -14.01 -2.99
C LYS A 127 19.18 -15.52 -3.25
N PHE A 128 18.35 -16.28 -2.52
CA PHE A 128 18.38 -17.75 -2.56
C PHE A 128 17.25 -18.37 -3.38
N LEU A 129 16.15 -17.64 -3.62
CA LEU A 129 14.90 -18.18 -4.18
C LEU A 129 14.54 -17.60 -5.55
N VAL A 130 15.52 -17.15 -6.33
CA VAL A 130 15.26 -16.64 -7.69
C VAL A 130 14.49 -17.69 -8.51
N GLY A 131 13.32 -17.29 -9.03
CA GLY A 131 12.43 -18.16 -9.81
C GLY A 131 11.66 -19.23 -9.01
N ARG A 132 11.77 -19.25 -7.67
CA ARG A 132 11.13 -20.24 -6.78
C ARG A 132 10.08 -19.66 -5.86
N VAL A 133 9.94 -18.35 -5.80
CA VAL A 133 9.04 -17.65 -4.87
C VAL A 133 8.23 -16.57 -5.58
N PHE A 134 6.93 -16.50 -5.27
CA PHE A 134 6.07 -15.40 -5.61
C PHE A 134 5.91 -14.49 -4.39
N PHE A 135 6.24 -13.22 -4.56
CA PHE A 135 6.08 -12.22 -3.51
C PHE A 135 4.71 -11.56 -3.63
N PHE A 136 4.00 -11.50 -2.51
CA PHE A 136 2.73 -10.80 -2.39
C PHE A 136 2.86 -9.72 -1.32
N GLU A 137 2.29 -8.55 -1.57
CA GLU A 137 2.28 -7.46 -0.60
C GLU A 137 0.87 -7.27 -0.03
N LEU A 138 0.74 -7.41 1.28
CA LEU A 138 -0.52 -7.21 2.01
C LEU A 138 -0.43 -5.92 2.82
N PHE A 139 -1.17 -4.89 2.42
CA PHE A 139 -1.28 -3.62 3.14
C PHE A 139 -2.50 -3.59 4.07
N SER A 140 -2.68 -2.48 4.80
CA SER A 140 -3.96 -2.16 5.41
C SER A 140 -5.08 -2.20 4.35
N PHE A 141 -6.35 -2.29 4.76
CA PHE A 141 -7.48 -2.36 3.81
C PHE A 141 -7.43 -1.20 2.84
N ASN A 142 -7.55 -1.50 1.55
CA ASN A 142 -7.81 -0.49 0.54
C ASN A 142 -9.25 0.03 0.66
N PHE A 143 -9.62 1.05 -0.12
CA PHE A 143 -10.94 1.65 0.01
C PHE A 143 -12.08 0.69 -0.39
N HIS A 144 -11.87 -0.19 -1.38
CA HIS A 144 -12.84 -1.23 -1.74
C HIS A 144 -13.06 -2.24 -0.60
N GLU A 145 -11.99 -2.73 0.02
CA GLU A 145 -12.04 -3.65 1.16
C GLU A 145 -12.69 -2.98 2.38
N PHE A 146 -12.40 -1.69 2.62
CA PHE A 146 -13.07 -0.89 3.65
C PHE A 146 -14.57 -0.77 3.39
N LEU A 147 -14.97 -0.44 2.16
CA LEU A 147 -16.38 -0.38 1.77
C LEU A 147 -17.06 -1.74 1.94
N THR A 148 -16.41 -2.83 1.56
CA THR A 148 -16.92 -4.19 1.73
C THR A 148 -17.19 -4.51 3.20
N ALA A 149 -16.31 -4.05 4.09
CA ALA A 149 -16.48 -4.22 5.53
C ALA A 149 -17.58 -3.34 6.14
N LYS A 150 -17.89 -2.19 5.52
CA LYS A 150 -18.88 -1.23 6.03
C LYS A 150 -20.25 -1.37 5.36
N ASN A 151 -20.28 -1.54 4.04
CA ASN A 151 -21.49 -1.57 3.24
C ASN A 151 -21.25 -2.26 1.90
N THR A 152 -21.58 -3.54 1.80
CA THR A 152 -21.38 -4.37 0.60
C THR A 152 -22.08 -3.79 -0.65
N ARG A 153 -23.24 -3.13 -0.51
CA ARG A 153 -23.95 -2.51 -1.63
C ARG A 153 -23.09 -1.38 -2.24
N LEU A 154 -22.56 -0.50 -1.40
CA LEU A 154 -21.70 0.59 -1.85
C LEU A 154 -20.36 0.07 -2.40
N ALA A 155 -19.83 -1.02 -1.86
CA ALA A 155 -18.65 -1.68 -2.41
C ALA A 155 -18.86 -2.16 -3.84
N ASN A 156 -20.04 -2.70 -4.16
CA ASN A 156 -20.39 -3.12 -5.53
C ASN A 156 -20.52 -1.92 -6.48
N VAL A 157 -21.17 -0.84 -6.04
CA VAL A 157 -21.26 0.42 -6.83
C VAL A 157 -19.86 0.99 -7.06
N TYR A 158 -19.04 1.03 -6.03
CA TYR A 158 -17.63 1.46 -6.14
C TYR A 158 -16.90 0.64 -7.20
N LYS A 159 -16.97 -0.68 -7.12
CA LYS A 159 -16.28 -1.60 -8.03
C LYS A 159 -16.67 -1.33 -9.49
N GLU A 160 -17.94 -1.11 -9.75
CA GLU A 160 -18.42 -0.78 -11.10
C GLU A 160 -17.85 0.56 -11.60
N LYS A 161 -17.95 1.61 -10.79
CA LYS A 161 -17.46 2.95 -11.16
C LYS A 161 -15.91 3.00 -11.24
N ASN A 162 -15.22 2.34 -10.33
CA ASN A 162 -13.76 2.21 -10.37
C ASN A 162 -13.30 1.47 -11.65
N ASN A 163 -14.04 0.43 -12.07
CA ASN A 163 -13.73 -0.25 -13.32
C ASN A 163 -13.89 0.67 -14.53
N GLN A 164 -14.88 1.58 -14.55
CA GLN A 164 -15.01 2.57 -15.63
C GLN A 164 -13.77 3.50 -15.70
N VAL A 165 -13.25 3.94 -14.54
CA VAL A 165 -12.01 4.73 -14.48
C VAL A 165 -10.80 3.91 -14.95
N LYS A 166 -10.70 2.64 -14.54
CA LYS A 166 -9.64 1.73 -14.99
C LYS A 166 -9.70 1.48 -16.51
N GLU A 167 -10.87 1.23 -17.07
CA GLU A 167 -11.07 1.07 -18.53
C GLU A 167 -10.65 2.32 -19.29
N PHE A 168 -10.99 3.50 -18.77
CA PHE A 168 -10.52 4.74 -19.37
C PHE A 168 -8.98 4.86 -19.34
N LEU A 169 -8.35 4.60 -18.20
CA LEU A 169 -6.91 4.67 -18.10
C LEU A 169 -6.20 3.62 -18.98
N LEU A 170 -6.77 2.42 -19.11
CA LEU A 170 -6.21 1.35 -19.94
C LEU A 170 -6.43 1.62 -21.44
N ASN A 171 -7.66 1.87 -21.85
CA ASN A 171 -8.10 1.80 -23.25
C ASN A 171 -8.62 3.14 -23.79
N GLY A 172 -8.80 4.16 -22.94
CA GLY A 172 -9.42 5.43 -23.31
C GLY A 172 -10.95 5.36 -23.46
N THR A 173 -11.57 4.25 -23.03
CA THR A 173 -13.03 4.09 -23.11
C THR A 173 -13.72 5.06 -22.16
N VAL A 174 -14.60 5.89 -22.71
CA VAL A 174 -15.44 6.81 -21.94
C VAL A 174 -16.88 6.32 -21.98
N ARG A 175 -17.50 6.20 -20.82
CA ARG A 175 -18.94 5.95 -20.70
C ARG A 175 -19.68 7.26 -20.38
N SER A 176 -20.96 7.33 -20.69
CA SER A 176 -21.78 8.49 -20.37
C SER A 176 -21.76 8.77 -18.87
N ALA A 177 -21.69 10.05 -18.51
CA ALA A 177 -21.77 10.47 -17.12
C ALA A 177 -23.18 10.15 -16.57
N GLU A 178 -23.24 9.30 -15.56
CA GLU A 178 -24.46 9.03 -14.81
C GLU A 178 -24.52 9.89 -13.55
N ARG A 179 -25.75 10.21 -13.13
CA ARG A 179 -25.94 10.97 -11.88
C ARG A 179 -25.49 10.11 -10.69
N ASP A 180 -24.57 10.63 -9.90
CA ASP A 180 -24.12 9.98 -8.65
C ASP A 180 -25.17 10.18 -7.54
N ILE A 181 -26.01 9.17 -7.36
CA ILE A 181 -27.09 9.17 -6.34
C ILE A 181 -26.56 8.82 -4.94
N PHE A 182 -25.36 8.22 -4.84
CA PHE A 182 -24.75 7.78 -3.59
C PHE A 182 -23.65 8.72 -3.10
N HIS A 183 -23.55 9.91 -3.67
CA HIS A 183 -22.48 10.86 -3.38
C HIS A 183 -22.35 11.19 -1.87
N LYS A 184 -23.45 11.33 -1.15
CA LYS A 184 -23.42 11.68 0.29
C LYS A 184 -22.87 10.54 1.13
N GLU A 185 -23.32 9.32 0.86
CA GLU A 185 -22.88 8.11 1.56
C GLU A 185 -21.39 7.86 1.30
N PHE A 186 -20.97 7.97 0.05
CA PHE A 186 -19.53 7.86 -0.29
C PHE A 186 -18.70 8.96 0.37
N ALA A 187 -19.18 10.18 0.43
CA ALA A 187 -18.47 11.29 1.07
C ALA A 187 -18.26 11.02 2.58
N GLN A 188 -19.24 10.44 3.28
CA GLN A 188 -19.13 10.08 4.68
C GLN A 188 -18.12 8.95 4.89
N LEU A 189 -18.20 7.88 4.10
CA LEU A 189 -17.28 6.74 4.19
C LEU A 189 -15.86 7.12 3.78
N LEU A 190 -15.71 7.97 2.76
CA LEU A 190 -14.41 8.51 2.37
C LEU A 190 -13.81 9.35 3.50
N ASN A 191 -14.61 10.20 4.16
CA ASN A 191 -14.14 10.99 5.30
C ASN A 191 -13.69 10.09 6.46
N GLU A 192 -14.43 9.01 6.77
CA GLU A 192 -14.03 8.03 7.79
C GLU A 192 -12.71 7.36 7.42
N TYR A 193 -12.58 6.87 6.18
CA TYR A 193 -11.37 6.21 5.70
C TYR A 193 -10.15 7.15 5.69
N LEU A 194 -10.32 8.38 5.21
CA LEU A 194 -9.25 9.39 5.21
C LEU A 194 -8.83 9.79 6.62
N THR A 195 -9.76 9.74 7.60
CA THR A 195 -9.47 10.11 8.98
C THR A 195 -8.77 8.98 9.75
N PHE A 196 -9.25 7.74 9.61
CA PHE A 196 -8.82 6.61 10.45
C PHE A 196 -7.99 5.55 9.72
N GLY A 197 -7.88 5.64 8.39
CA GLY A 197 -7.09 4.69 7.59
C GLY A 197 -7.75 3.32 7.42
N GLY A 198 -6.94 2.37 7.02
CA GLY A 198 -7.34 1.03 6.61
C GLY A 198 -6.90 -0.11 7.53
N TYR A 199 -6.33 0.14 8.70
CA TYR A 199 -5.93 -0.96 9.59
C TYR A 199 -7.14 -1.80 10.02
N PRO A 200 -7.08 -3.15 9.88
CA PRO A 200 -8.23 -4.03 10.15
C PRO A 200 -8.86 -3.82 11.54
N ALA A 201 -8.03 -3.68 12.58
CA ALA A 201 -8.50 -3.45 13.95
C ALA A 201 -9.26 -2.12 14.10
N VAL A 202 -8.84 -1.08 13.38
CA VAL A 202 -9.49 0.23 13.36
C VAL A 202 -10.85 0.17 12.65
N ILE A 203 -10.92 -0.54 11.51
CA ILE A 203 -12.16 -0.67 10.72
C ILE A 203 -13.24 -1.44 11.49
N LYS A 204 -12.86 -2.50 12.23
CA LYS A 204 -13.76 -3.30 13.07
C LYS A 204 -14.32 -2.53 14.27
N THR A 205 -13.69 -1.44 14.64
CA THR A 205 -14.07 -0.64 15.82
C THR A 205 -15.00 0.50 15.41
N GLN A 206 -16.08 0.73 16.17
CA GLN A 206 -17.02 1.83 15.95
C GLN A 206 -16.61 3.09 16.72
N ASP A 207 -16.16 2.91 17.96
CA ASP A 207 -15.85 3.98 18.89
C ASP A 207 -14.62 4.79 18.46
N PHE A 208 -14.75 6.12 18.49
CA PHE A 208 -13.73 7.07 18.07
C PHE A 208 -12.46 6.99 18.93
N GLU A 209 -12.59 6.97 20.25
CA GLU A 209 -11.44 6.96 21.15
C GLU A 209 -10.70 5.62 21.12
N THR A 210 -11.44 4.52 20.94
CA THR A 210 -10.85 3.19 20.74
C THR A 210 -10.07 3.13 19.42
N LYS A 211 -10.57 3.73 18.32
CA LYS A 211 -9.82 3.83 17.06
C LYS A 211 -8.49 4.57 17.25
N LYS A 212 -8.49 5.69 17.97
CA LYS A 212 -7.27 6.44 18.29
C LYS A 212 -6.30 5.63 19.14
N THR A 213 -6.80 4.90 20.12
CA THR A 213 -5.98 4.03 20.98
C THR A 213 -5.32 2.91 20.17
N ILE A 214 -6.04 2.31 19.22
CA ILE A 214 -5.47 1.30 18.32
C ILE A 214 -4.35 1.90 17.46
N LEU A 215 -4.58 3.08 16.86
CA LEU A 215 -3.56 3.77 16.06
C LEU A 215 -2.34 4.17 16.90
N LYS A 216 -2.57 4.58 18.16
CA LYS A 216 -1.51 4.82 19.13
C LYS A 216 -0.67 3.55 19.35
N ASN A 217 -1.31 2.43 19.65
CA ASN A 217 -0.62 1.17 19.89
C ASN A 217 0.20 0.71 18.66
N ILE A 218 -0.35 0.88 17.45
CA ILE A 218 0.38 0.59 16.21
C ILE A 218 1.63 1.48 16.10
N TYR A 219 1.50 2.77 16.37
CA TYR A 219 2.62 3.70 16.35
C TYR A 219 3.67 3.36 17.41
N ASP A 220 3.26 3.16 18.65
CA ASP A 220 4.16 2.94 19.78
C ASP A 220 4.90 1.61 19.66
N THR A 221 4.24 0.54 19.23
CA THR A 221 4.86 -0.78 19.09
C THR A 221 5.72 -0.87 17.83
N TYR A 222 5.19 -0.46 16.68
CA TYR A 222 5.86 -0.69 15.41
C TYR A 222 6.85 0.43 15.06
N ILE A 223 6.44 1.69 15.11
CA ILE A 223 7.27 2.81 14.67
C ILE A 223 8.25 3.23 15.77
N SER A 224 7.79 3.34 17.02
CA SER A 224 8.62 3.84 18.12
C SER A 224 9.50 2.77 18.74
N LYS A 225 9.13 1.50 18.70
CA LYS A 225 9.91 0.42 19.29
C LYS A 225 10.69 -0.36 18.23
N ASP A 226 10.01 -1.11 17.41
CA ASP A 226 10.66 -2.07 16.49
C ASP A 226 11.62 -1.40 15.50
N ILE A 227 11.23 -0.26 14.91
CA ILE A 227 12.11 0.45 13.96
C ILE A 227 13.29 1.11 14.68
N VAL A 228 13.07 1.63 15.88
CA VAL A 228 14.15 2.23 16.70
C VAL A 228 15.17 1.17 17.11
N GLU A 229 14.71 0.00 17.57
CA GLU A 229 15.58 -1.13 17.91
C GLU A 229 16.35 -1.65 16.68
N PHE A 230 15.66 -1.85 15.56
CA PHE A 230 16.28 -2.31 14.31
C PHE A 230 17.36 -1.35 13.81
N LEU A 231 17.10 -0.04 13.84
CA LEU A 231 18.06 0.97 13.42
C LEU A 231 19.16 1.22 14.46
N LYS A 232 19.03 0.67 15.67
CA LYS A 232 19.89 1.00 16.82
C LYS A 232 19.99 2.51 17.03
N ILE A 233 18.83 3.18 17.04
CA ILE A 233 18.75 4.63 17.16
C ILE A 233 19.08 5.01 18.60
N SER A 234 20.12 5.80 18.80
CA SER A 234 20.50 6.33 20.10
C SER A 234 19.63 7.51 20.56
N ASP A 235 19.08 8.26 19.62
CA ASP A 235 18.29 9.47 19.86
C ASP A 235 16.85 9.34 19.30
N ALA A 236 15.97 8.81 20.14
CA ALA A 236 14.55 8.64 19.78
C ALA A 236 13.82 9.98 19.54
N PHE A 237 14.33 11.12 20.04
CA PHE A 237 13.74 12.43 19.81
C PHE A 237 13.93 12.86 18.35
N LYS A 238 15.14 12.76 17.81
CA LYS A 238 15.43 13.07 16.40
C LYS A 238 14.63 12.19 15.47
N TYR A 239 14.52 10.90 15.78
CA TYR A 239 13.71 9.96 15.01
C TYR A 239 12.24 10.39 14.97
N ARG A 240 11.61 10.67 16.12
CA ARG A 240 10.23 11.15 16.19
C ARG A 240 10.02 12.47 15.46
N CYS A 241 11.02 13.39 15.52
CA CYS A 241 11.00 14.62 14.75
C CYS A 241 10.93 14.33 13.23
N ILE A 242 11.80 13.45 12.74
CA ILE A 242 11.80 13.04 11.32
C ILE A 242 10.44 12.49 10.92
N VAL A 243 9.90 11.51 11.66
CA VAL A 243 8.60 10.88 11.37
C VAL A 243 7.47 11.91 11.34
N ARG A 244 7.42 12.82 12.32
CA ARG A 244 6.40 13.87 12.40
C ARG A 244 6.52 14.88 11.26
N THR A 245 7.72 15.28 10.91
CA THR A 245 7.97 16.22 9.81
C THR A 245 7.58 15.58 8.48
N LEU A 246 7.89 14.29 8.25
CA LEU A 246 7.46 13.56 7.06
C LEU A 246 5.93 13.50 6.96
N ALA A 247 5.23 13.27 8.08
CA ALA A 247 3.76 13.26 8.11
C ALA A 247 3.15 14.63 7.77
N ALA A 248 3.79 15.72 8.16
CA ALA A 248 3.39 17.08 7.79
C ALA A 248 3.73 17.44 6.34
N LEU A 249 4.74 16.78 5.74
CA LEU A 249 5.17 16.96 4.36
C LEU A 249 4.44 16.04 3.36
N THR A 250 3.42 15.30 3.77
CA THR A 250 2.63 14.43 2.88
C THR A 250 2.19 15.20 1.62
N GLY A 251 2.42 14.62 0.43
CA GLY A 251 2.13 15.23 -0.87
C GLY A 251 3.10 16.37 -1.29
N LYS A 252 4.08 16.71 -0.45
CA LYS A 252 5.05 17.77 -0.71
C LYS A 252 6.43 17.23 -1.06
N LEU A 253 7.24 18.07 -1.69
CA LEU A 253 8.65 17.76 -1.95
C LEU A 253 9.43 17.63 -0.65
N MET A 254 10.23 16.60 -0.54
CA MET A 254 11.11 16.36 0.58
C MET A 254 12.57 16.67 0.20
N ASN A 255 13.21 17.53 0.98
CA ASN A 255 14.65 17.76 0.91
C ASN A 255 15.34 17.11 2.12
N TYR A 256 16.31 16.24 1.88
CA TYR A 256 17.03 15.53 2.93
C TYR A 256 17.84 16.47 3.84
N ASN A 257 18.45 17.52 3.29
CA ASN A 257 19.23 18.49 4.06
C ASN A 257 18.33 19.32 4.97
N ASP A 258 17.21 19.85 4.44
CA ASP A 258 16.25 20.63 5.22
C ASP A 258 15.69 19.82 6.39
N LEU A 259 15.36 18.54 6.13
CA LEU A 259 14.85 17.63 7.15
C LEU A 259 15.92 17.32 8.22
N SER A 260 17.16 17.09 7.79
CA SER A 260 18.28 16.86 8.72
C SER A 260 18.52 18.06 9.62
N THR A 261 18.53 19.26 9.06
CA THR A 261 18.70 20.51 9.82
C THR A 261 17.53 20.73 10.79
N THR A 262 16.28 20.57 10.31
CA THR A 262 15.07 20.75 11.15
C THR A 262 15.06 19.81 12.35
N CYS A 263 15.48 18.56 12.17
CA CYS A 263 15.48 17.55 13.24
C CYS A 263 16.84 17.40 13.95
N GLN A 264 17.79 18.31 13.70
CA GLN A 264 19.14 18.26 14.30
C GLN A 264 19.80 16.88 14.18
N SER A 265 19.58 16.22 13.02
CA SER A 265 20.08 14.88 12.69
C SER A 265 21.18 14.97 11.63
N TYR A 266 22.05 13.96 11.58
CA TYR A 266 23.01 13.86 10.49
C TYR A 266 22.33 13.40 9.20
N TYR A 267 22.77 13.91 8.06
CA TYR A 267 22.24 13.55 6.73
C TYR A 267 22.18 12.04 6.51
N LYS A 268 23.24 11.31 6.90
CA LYS A 268 23.32 9.85 6.74
C LYS A 268 22.25 9.12 7.57
N GLU A 269 22.02 9.56 8.81
CA GLU A 269 21.00 9.02 9.71
C GLU A 269 19.59 9.30 9.18
N THR A 270 19.33 10.54 8.76
CA THR A 270 18.05 10.94 8.14
C THR A 270 17.76 10.08 6.93
N LYS A 271 18.72 9.90 6.03
CA LYS A 271 18.59 9.06 4.85
C LYS A 271 18.31 7.59 5.20
N ARG A 272 19.02 7.05 6.19
CA ARG A 272 18.80 5.68 6.68
C ARG A 272 17.40 5.53 7.27
N THR A 273 16.94 6.46 8.10
CA THR A 273 15.61 6.47 8.69
C THR A 273 14.53 6.46 7.61
N ILE A 274 14.64 7.32 6.60
CA ILE A 274 13.69 7.40 5.49
C ILE A 274 13.68 6.10 4.67
N SER A 275 14.84 5.51 4.38
CA SER A 275 14.94 4.21 3.70
C SER A 275 14.21 3.13 4.49
N THR A 276 14.47 3.04 5.79
CA THR A 276 13.81 2.05 6.66
C THR A 276 12.30 2.26 6.72
N LEU A 277 11.82 3.51 6.88
CA LEU A 277 10.38 3.80 6.85
C LEU A 277 9.72 3.40 5.52
N SER A 278 10.45 3.51 4.41
CA SER A 278 9.96 3.06 3.10
C SER A 278 9.95 1.53 2.99
N GLU A 279 10.99 0.86 3.47
CA GLU A 279 11.15 -0.58 3.43
C GLU A 279 10.22 -1.30 4.42
N THR A 280 9.85 -0.62 5.50
CA THR A 280 8.87 -1.10 6.49
C THR A 280 7.43 -0.71 6.19
N TYR A 281 7.15 -0.23 4.99
CA TYR A 281 5.79 0.10 4.54
C TYR A 281 5.06 1.19 5.34
N ILE A 282 5.79 2.17 5.86
CA ILE A 282 5.20 3.35 6.51
C ILE A 282 4.94 4.44 5.48
N ILE A 283 5.96 4.71 4.64
CA ILE A 283 5.91 5.73 3.61
C ILE A 283 6.29 5.16 2.23
N LYS A 284 5.96 5.92 1.19
CA LYS A 284 6.47 5.72 -0.17
C LYS A 284 6.99 7.04 -0.71
N LEU A 285 8.14 6.98 -1.36
CA LEU A 285 8.72 8.11 -2.08
C LEU A 285 8.39 8.00 -3.56
N ILE A 286 7.89 9.09 -4.15
CA ILE A 286 7.63 9.19 -5.58
C ILE A 286 8.63 10.15 -6.20
N GLN A 287 9.35 9.67 -7.20
CA GLN A 287 10.32 10.45 -7.95
C GLN A 287 9.64 11.34 -9.01
N PRO A 288 10.23 12.48 -9.38
CA PRO A 288 9.70 13.29 -10.47
C PRO A 288 9.85 12.56 -11.81
N PHE A 289 8.87 12.73 -12.69
CA PHE A 289 9.01 12.33 -14.07
C PHE A 289 10.02 13.22 -14.80
N HIS A 290 10.97 12.63 -15.49
CA HIS A 290 11.89 13.31 -16.39
C HIS A 290 12.22 12.44 -17.60
N LYS A 291 12.46 13.06 -18.77
CA LYS A 291 12.86 12.31 -19.97
C LYS A 291 14.20 11.56 -19.80
N LYS A 292 15.08 12.04 -18.92
CA LYS A 292 16.37 11.41 -18.59
C LYS A 292 16.28 10.74 -17.23
N PRO A 293 16.38 9.40 -17.11
CA PRO A 293 16.24 8.67 -15.84
C PRO A 293 17.18 9.14 -14.73
N ILE A 294 18.44 9.47 -15.06
CA ILE A 294 19.42 9.98 -14.08
C ILE A 294 18.94 11.28 -13.42
N THR A 295 18.20 12.13 -14.15
CA THR A 295 17.67 13.38 -13.62
C THR A 295 16.48 13.11 -12.67
N GLU A 296 15.68 12.08 -12.92
CA GLU A 296 14.62 11.63 -12.00
C GLU A 296 15.19 11.32 -10.62
N LEU A 297 16.29 10.56 -10.57
CA LEU A 297 16.90 10.10 -9.32
C LEU A 297 17.60 11.21 -8.52
N LYS A 298 17.99 12.31 -9.15
CA LYS A 298 18.71 13.43 -8.49
C LYS A 298 17.80 14.49 -7.88
N LYS A 299 16.50 14.50 -8.21
CA LYS A 299 15.55 15.51 -7.72
C LYS A 299 14.86 15.04 -6.43
N ASN A 300 14.35 16.00 -5.67
CA ASN A 300 13.63 15.75 -4.44
C ASN A 300 12.36 14.94 -4.69
N PRO A 301 12.12 13.82 -3.96
CA PRO A 301 10.89 13.05 -4.07
C PRO A 301 9.72 13.74 -3.36
N LYS A 302 8.49 13.34 -3.72
CA LYS A 302 7.29 13.56 -2.89
C LYS A 302 7.10 12.37 -1.96
N ILE A 303 6.49 12.62 -0.79
CA ILE A 303 6.23 11.62 0.24
C ILE A 303 4.74 11.32 0.32
N TYR A 304 4.41 10.03 0.44
CA TYR A 304 3.06 9.57 0.75
C TYR A 304 3.10 8.51 1.85
N PHE A 305 2.15 8.58 2.77
CA PHE A 305 1.96 7.55 3.79
C PHE A 305 1.15 6.39 3.22
N LEU A 306 1.48 5.17 3.63
CA LEU A 306 0.77 3.96 3.19
C LEU A 306 -0.48 3.66 4.02
N ASP A 307 -0.67 4.38 5.13
CA ASP A 307 -1.93 4.43 5.88
C ASP A 307 -2.21 5.85 6.38
N LEU A 308 -3.40 6.35 6.08
CA LEU A 308 -3.79 7.73 6.41
C LEU A 308 -4.16 7.93 7.88
N GLY A 309 -4.72 6.90 8.53
CA GLY A 309 -5.01 6.94 9.96
C GLY A 309 -3.74 7.04 10.79
N LEU A 310 -2.73 6.27 10.45
CA LEU A 310 -1.42 6.34 11.09
C LEU A 310 -0.79 7.72 10.89
N ARG A 311 -0.84 8.26 9.67
CA ARG A 311 -0.37 9.63 9.37
C ARG A 311 -1.08 10.67 10.23
N ASN A 312 -2.40 10.56 10.36
CA ASN A 312 -3.21 11.49 11.15
C ASN A 312 -2.91 11.38 12.64
N TYR A 313 -2.66 10.15 13.14
CA TYR A 313 -2.19 9.96 14.51
C TYR A 313 -0.88 10.70 14.76
N ILE A 314 0.10 10.57 13.89
CA ILE A 314 1.43 11.18 14.03
C ILE A 314 1.36 12.71 14.13
N ILE A 315 0.46 13.35 13.38
CA ILE A 315 0.27 14.80 13.42
C ILE A 315 -0.85 15.24 14.38
N ASN A 316 -1.48 14.28 15.06
CA ASN A 316 -2.62 14.51 15.97
C ASN A 316 -3.75 15.33 15.33
N ASN A 317 -4.18 14.96 14.11
CA ASN A 317 -5.25 15.66 13.40
C ASN A 317 -6.33 14.70 12.91
N TYR A 318 -7.44 14.62 13.65
CA TYR A 318 -8.63 13.80 13.34
C TYR A 318 -9.83 14.65 12.92
N ASN A 319 -9.62 15.92 12.60
CA ASN A 319 -10.70 16.79 12.16
C ASN A 319 -11.32 16.26 10.86
N PRO A 320 -12.63 16.44 10.67
CA PRO A 320 -13.29 16.20 9.38
C PRO A 320 -12.62 16.98 8.24
N LEU A 321 -12.69 16.46 7.02
CA LEU A 321 -12.03 17.06 5.85
C LEU A 321 -12.36 18.54 5.65
N GLU A 322 -13.60 18.95 5.93
CA GLU A 322 -14.07 20.33 5.76
C GLU A 322 -13.39 21.31 6.72
N LYS A 323 -12.89 20.82 7.85
CA LYS A 323 -12.22 21.62 8.90
C LYS A 323 -10.69 21.53 8.85
N ARG A 324 -10.13 20.83 7.83
CA ARG A 324 -8.69 20.61 7.71
C ARG A 324 -8.08 21.59 6.71
N THR A 325 -6.90 22.09 7.03
CA THR A 325 -6.08 22.90 6.11
C THR A 325 -5.28 22.04 5.12
N ASP A 326 -5.12 20.73 5.39
CA ASP A 326 -4.35 19.78 4.58
C ASP A 326 -5.23 18.80 3.78
N THR A 327 -6.53 19.12 3.59
CA THR A 327 -7.49 18.28 2.84
C THR A 327 -6.97 17.88 1.46
N GLY A 328 -6.36 18.82 0.72
CA GLY A 328 -5.78 18.54 -0.59
C GLY A 328 -4.70 17.45 -0.53
N ALA A 329 -3.77 17.55 0.41
CA ALA A 329 -2.69 16.58 0.61
C ALA A 329 -3.23 15.21 1.05
N GLN A 330 -4.27 15.18 1.90
CA GLN A 330 -4.94 13.95 2.31
C GLN A 330 -5.58 13.22 1.13
N VAL A 331 -6.34 13.94 0.30
CA VAL A 331 -6.98 13.35 -0.87
C VAL A 331 -5.95 12.97 -1.93
N GLU A 332 -4.90 13.77 -2.11
CA GLU A 332 -3.79 13.41 -3.01
C GLU A 332 -3.12 12.11 -2.56
N ASN A 333 -2.85 11.94 -1.25
CA ASN A 333 -2.30 10.69 -0.72
C ASN A 333 -3.28 9.51 -0.91
N PHE A 334 -4.57 9.71 -0.72
CA PHE A 334 -5.59 8.69 -0.98
C PHE A 334 -5.58 8.26 -2.45
N VAL A 335 -5.57 9.20 -3.38
CA VAL A 335 -5.47 8.91 -4.83
C VAL A 335 -4.21 8.13 -5.15
N PHE A 336 -3.07 8.49 -4.53
CA PHE A 336 -1.85 7.69 -4.65
C PHE A 336 -2.05 6.24 -4.23
N LEU A 337 -2.68 5.98 -3.07
CA LEU A 337 -2.96 4.64 -2.58
C LEU A 337 -3.87 3.86 -3.53
N CYS A 338 -4.91 4.51 -4.07
CA CYS A 338 -5.80 3.91 -5.06
C CYS A 338 -5.10 3.57 -6.37
N LEU A 339 -4.29 4.48 -6.91
CA LEU A 339 -3.50 4.24 -8.12
C LEU A 339 -2.52 3.09 -7.94
N ARG A 340 -1.82 3.04 -6.80
CA ARG A 340 -0.92 1.95 -6.46
C ARG A 340 -1.64 0.61 -6.35
N ASN A 341 -2.82 0.58 -5.74
CA ASN A 341 -3.64 -0.63 -5.61
C ASN A 341 -4.20 -1.10 -6.97
N ASN A 342 -4.65 -0.15 -7.78
CA ASN A 342 -5.21 -0.44 -9.10
C ASN A 342 -4.14 -0.86 -10.13
N PHE A 343 -2.91 -0.41 -9.97
CA PHE A 343 -1.78 -0.61 -10.89
C PHE A 343 -0.49 -0.92 -10.13
N PRO A 344 -0.41 -2.07 -9.40
CA PRO A 344 0.68 -2.35 -8.45
C PRO A 344 2.06 -2.40 -9.11
N ASP A 345 2.15 -2.87 -10.37
CA ASP A 345 3.41 -3.04 -11.10
C ASP A 345 3.77 -1.81 -11.96
N LYS A 346 3.01 -0.72 -11.85
CA LYS A 346 3.22 0.45 -12.70
C LYS A 346 3.96 1.56 -11.97
N THR A 347 4.78 2.28 -12.73
CA THR A 347 5.51 3.43 -12.20
C THR A 347 4.59 4.63 -12.09
N ILE A 348 4.55 5.20 -10.90
CA ILE A 348 3.86 6.45 -10.60
C ILE A 348 4.94 7.49 -10.28
N ASN A 349 4.97 8.58 -11.04
CA ASN A 349 5.84 9.72 -10.83
C ASN A 349 4.99 10.98 -10.57
N TYR A 350 5.60 12.10 -10.21
CA TYR A 350 4.99 13.43 -10.31
C TYR A 350 5.73 14.24 -11.38
N TRP A 351 5.15 15.33 -11.89
CA TRP A 351 5.85 16.22 -12.81
C TRP A 351 5.90 17.64 -12.27
N ARG A 352 7.09 18.26 -12.36
CA ARG A 352 7.28 19.63 -11.94
C ARG A 352 8.37 20.32 -12.75
N THR A 353 8.09 21.56 -13.20
CA THR A 353 9.04 22.43 -13.88
C THR A 353 9.79 23.34 -12.90
N THR A 354 10.87 23.97 -13.38
CA THR A 354 11.60 25.03 -12.65
C THR A 354 10.69 26.24 -12.36
N ALA A 355 9.75 26.53 -13.25
CA ALA A 355 8.73 27.58 -13.08
C ALA A 355 7.57 27.15 -12.14
N LYS A 356 7.72 26.06 -11.39
CA LYS A 356 6.76 25.51 -10.41
C LYS A 356 5.41 25.06 -11.01
N ALA A 357 5.28 24.89 -12.33
CA ALA A 357 4.13 24.17 -12.88
C ALA A 357 4.22 22.70 -12.46
N GLU A 358 3.12 22.12 -11.96
CA GLU A 358 3.10 20.79 -11.36
C GLU A 358 1.87 20.00 -11.80
N VAL A 359 2.04 18.67 -11.99
CA VAL A 359 1.00 17.67 -12.13
C VAL A 359 1.24 16.61 -11.05
N ASP A 360 0.21 16.29 -10.28
CA ASP A 360 0.34 15.49 -9.07
C ASP A 360 0.87 14.09 -9.34
N PHE A 361 0.34 13.40 -10.37
CA PHE A 361 0.83 12.08 -10.77
C PHE A 361 0.97 11.95 -12.28
N ILE A 362 1.99 11.19 -12.68
CA ILE A 362 2.18 10.69 -14.03
C ILE A 362 2.23 9.17 -13.94
N LEU A 363 1.16 8.53 -14.40
CA LEU A 363 1.09 7.08 -14.47
C LEU A 363 1.67 6.62 -15.81
N ARG A 364 2.66 5.72 -15.74
CA ARG A 364 3.23 5.07 -16.94
C ARG A 364 2.50 3.76 -17.19
N LEU A 365 1.67 3.72 -18.22
CA LEU A 365 0.85 2.57 -18.54
C LEU A 365 0.93 2.25 -20.03
N ASN A 366 1.34 1.03 -20.37
CA ASN A 366 1.46 0.53 -21.75
C ASN A 366 2.26 1.46 -22.70
N GLY A 367 3.34 2.06 -22.18
CA GLY A 367 4.18 2.99 -22.93
C GLY A 367 3.66 4.44 -22.98
N GLU A 368 2.45 4.69 -22.47
CA GLU A 368 1.85 6.02 -22.43
C GLU A 368 2.11 6.73 -21.09
N LEU A 369 2.13 8.05 -21.16
CA LEU A 369 2.18 8.93 -20.00
C LEU A 369 0.79 9.48 -19.74
N ILE A 370 0.18 9.11 -18.62
CA ILE A 370 -1.16 9.57 -18.25
C ILE A 370 -1.02 10.55 -17.09
N PRO A 371 -1.19 11.87 -17.31
CA PRO A 371 -1.20 12.84 -16.24
C PRO A 371 -2.50 12.74 -15.43
N ILE A 372 -2.37 12.81 -14.10
CA ILE A 372 -3.46 12.76 -13.16
C ILE A 372 -3.34 13.96 -12.21
N GLU A 373 -4.35 14.80 -12.16
CA GLU A 373 -4.41 15.99 -11.32
C GLU A 373 -5.51 15.85 -10.27
N VAL A 374 -5.20 16.14 -9.01
CA VAL A 374 -6.15 16.06 -7.90
C VAL A 374 -6.66 17.45 -7.56
N LYS A 375 -7.95 17.69 -7.80
CA LYS A 375 -8.65 18.94 -7.47
C LYS A 375 -9.91 18.64 -6.67
N TYR A 376 -9.73 18.38 -5.37
CA TYR A 376 -10.84 18.01 -4.48
C TYR A 376 -11.74 19.23 -4.17
N GLN A 377 -12.43 19.67 -5.21
CA GLN A 377 -13.36 20.79 -5.22
C GLN A 377 -14.65 20.40 -5.94
N THR A 378 -15.73 21.10 -5.65
CA THR A 378 -16.98 20.99 -6.38
C THR A 378 -16.86 21.72 -7.71
N PHE A 379 -17.11 21.01 -8.80
CA PHE A 379 -17.12 21.57 -10.15
C PHE A 379 -18.56 21.68 -10.64
N GLN A 380 -18.88 22.79 -11.29
CA GLN A 380 -20.14 22.98 -12.04
C GLN A 380 -19.93 22.78 -13.54
N LYS A 381 -18.70 23.00 -14.01
CA LYS A 381 -18.26 22.82 -15.39
C LYS A 381 -16.81 22.37 -15.40
N PRO A 382 -16.36 21.70 -16.47
CA PRO A 382 -14.97 21.30 -16.62
C PRO A 382 -14.00 22.48 -16.45
N LYS A 383 -12.96 22.26 -15.62
CA LYS A 383 -11.90 23.26 -15.39
C LYS A 383 -10.55 22.57 -15.36
N ILE A 384 -9.63 23.04 -16.18
CA ILE A 384 -8.30 22.48 -16.34
C ILE A 384 -7.25 23.51 -15.96
N SER A 385 -6.29 23.13 -15.12
CA SER A 385 -5.24 24.01 -14.64
C SER A 385 -4.27 24.42 -15.75
N ARG A 386 -3.58 25.53 -15.55
CA ARG A 386 -2.50 25.98 -16.45
C ARG A 386 -1.36 24.96 -16.51
N SER A 387 -1.01 24.34 -15.38
CA SER A 387 0.04 23.34 -15.29
C SER A 387 -0.29 22.10 -16.12
N LEU A 388 -1.52 21.59 -16.00
CA LEU A 388 -1.95 20.42 -16.76
C LEU A 388 -2.02 20.73 -18.27
N ARG A 389 -2.50 21.92 -18.68
CA ARG A 389 -2.45 22.37 -20.07
C ARG A 389 -1.01 22.43 -20.62
N SER A 390 -0.06 22.93 -19.83
CA SER A 390 1.36 22.95 -20.17
C SER A 390 1.91 21.54 -20.39
N PHE A 391 1.53 20.60 -19.51
CA PHE A 391 1.91 19.19 -19.66
C PHE A 391 1.33 18.59 -20.96
N ILE A 392 0.02 18.77 -21.20
CA ILE A 392 -0.68 18.26 -22.38
C ILE A 392 -0.01 18.79 -23.67
N LYS A 393 0.25 20.09 -23.74
CA LYS A 393 0.94 20.69 -24.88
C LYS A 393 2.34 20.11 -25.11
N THR A 394 3.09 19.86 -24.03
CA THR A 394 4.49 19.40 -24.10
C THR A 394 4.62 17.91 -24.43
N TYR A 395 3.78 17.07 -23.83
CA TYR A 395 3.90 15.61 -23.88
C TYR A 395 2.82 14.92 -24.72
N LYS A 396 1.75 15.65 -25.08
CA LYS A 396 0.63 15.21 -25.94
C LYS A 396 0.03 13.86 -25.50
N PRO A 397 -0.32 13.67 -24.21
CA PRO A 397 -0.93 12.44 -23.74
C PRO A 397 -2.27 12.24 -24.43
N GLN A 398 -2.63 10.98 -24.74
CA GLN A 398 -3.95 10.65 -25.29
C GLN A 398 -5.04 10.70 -24.23
N LYS A 399 -4.69 10.41 -22.97
CA LYS A 399 -5.57 10.32 -21.82
C LYS A 399 -5.09 11.20 -20.68
N THR A 400 -6.01 11.82 -19.98
CA THR A 400 -5.77 12.68 -18.82
C THR A 400 -6.87 12.45 -17.79
N LEU A 401 -6.55 12.37 -16.51
CA LEU A 401 -7.54 12.20 -15.45
C LEU A 401 -7.49 13.38 -14.47
N ILE A 402 -8.66 13.95 -14.14
CA ILE A 402 -8.81 14.97 -13.11
C ILE A 402 -9.72 14.43 -12.02
N ILE A 403 -9.18 14.34 -10.80
CA ILE A 403 -9.90 13.87 -9.64
C ILE A 403 -10.59 15.03 -8.96
N THR A 404 -11.91 14.92 -8.79
CA THR A 404 -12.77 15.97 -8.24
C THR A 404 -13.45 15.54 -6.95
N LYS A 405 -14.19 16.43 -6.30
CA LYS A 405 -15.02 16.07 -5.14
C LYS A 405 -16.27 15.30 -5.54
N ASN A 406 -16.97 15.72 -6.61
CA ASN A 406 -18.29 15.21 -6.97
C ASN A 406 -18.63 15.32 -8.46
N PHE A 407 -17.66 15.65 -9.32
CA PHE A 407 -17.94 15.94 -10.73
C PHE A 407 -17.48 14.78 -11.61
N TRP A 408 -18.41 14.22 -12.35
CA TRP A 408 -18.18 13.17 -13.34
C TRP A 408 -18.50 13.71 -14.74
N SER A 409 -17.50 13.77 -15.60
CA SER A 409 -17.64 14.27 -16.97
C SER A 409 -16.43 13.86 -17.82
N HIS A 410 -16.48 14.20 -19.10
CA HIS A 410 -15.32 14.12 -19.97
C HIS A 410 -15.30 15.27 -20.97
N GLU A 411 -14.10 15.63 -21.39
CA GLU A 411 -13.86 16.63 -22.42
C GLU A 411 -12.71 16.18 -23.34
N LYS A 412 -12.63 16.74 -24.53
CA LYS A 412 -11.51 16.57 -25.44
C LYS A 412 -10.81 17.90 -25.64
N ILE A 413 -9.49 17.94 -25.40
CA ILE A 413 -8.64 19.08 -25.65
C ILE A 413 -7.47 18.63 -26.51
N GLU A 414 -7.32 19.25 -27.69
CA GLU A 414 -6.35 18.81 -28.70
C GLU A 414 -6.53 17.31 -28.99
N ASN A 415 -5.46 16.51 -28.74
CA ASN A 415 -5.51 15.05 -28.91
C ASN A 415 -5.75 14.28 -27.59
N SER A 416 -5.96 14.98 -26.47
CA SER A 416 -6.16 14.36 -25.16
C SER A 416 -7.63 14.27 -24.80
N THR A 417 -8.09 13.09 -24.45
CA THR A 417 -9.38 12.89 -23.78
C THR A 417 -9.17 13.06 -22.29
N ILE A 418 -9.94 13.95 -21.67
CA ILE A 418 -9.85 14.27 -20.25
C ILE A 418 -11.08 13.72 -19.57
N MET A 419 -10.88 12.82 -18.61
CA MET A 419 -11.94 12.34 -17.73
C MET A 419 -11.89 13.09 -16.40
N PHE A 420 -13.04 13.51 -15.91
CA PHE A 420 -13.23 14.01 -14.56
C PHE A 420 -13.95 12.92 -13.77
N ALA A 421 -13.38 12.53 -12.63
CA ALA A 421 -13.96 11.49 -11.78
C ALA A 421 -13.96 11.91 -10.30
N PRO A 422 -15.02 11.62 -9.52
CA PRO A 422 -15.04 11.81 -8.09
C PRO A 422 -13.95 10.96 -7.40
N ALA A 423 -13.28 11.53 -6.38
CA ALA A 423 -12.20 10.86 -5.66
C ALA A 423 -12.62 9.50 -5.08
N HIS A 424 -13.85 9.37 -4.64
CA HIS A 424 -14.37 8.13 -4.06
C HIS A 424 -14.61 6.98 -5.07
N TYR A 425 -14.33 7.18 -6.34
CA TYR A 425 -14.42 6.15 -7.38
C TYR A 425 -13.07 5.75 -8.02
N ILE A 426 -11.95 6.20 -7.45
CA ILE A 426 -10.60 5.90 -7.95
C ILE A 426 -10.07 4.55 -7.45
#